data_f1c0ea77b9bccf680ee890bdc73b2e84
#
_entry.id   f1c0ea77b9bccf680ee890bdc73b2e84
#
_cell.length_a   1.000
_cell.length_b   1.000
_cell.length_c   1.000
_cell.angle_alpha   90.00
_cell.angle_beta   90.00
_cell.angle_gamma   90.00
#
_symmetry.space_group_name_H-M   'P 1'
#
loop_
_entity.id
_entity.type
_entity.pdbx_description
1 polymer ?
#
loop_
_entity_poly.entity_id
_entity_poly.type
_entity_poly.pdbx_seq_one_letter_code
_entity_poly.pdbx_strand_id
1 'polypeptide(L)'
;MKYLCLIYLDEQALDAMPADEMNSLNAAHLDLNDNLRSSGHFIEAEALQPVRTTTCVRVRNGKTLVTDGPFAESKELVAGFYLIDARDLNEAIEVASRIPSARLGTVEVRPTRQLVVEGR
;
A
#
# COMPACT_ATOMS: atom_id res chain seq x y z
N MET A 1 -12.20 -0.96 13.31
CA MET A 1 -12.31 -0.27 12.01
C MET A 1 -11.16 -0.66 11.10
N LYS A 2 -11.42 -0.76 9.82
CA LYS A 2 -10.38 -1.07 8.84
C LYS A 2 -9.79 0.21 8.27
N TYR A 3 -8.48 0.18 8.06
CA TYR A 3 -7.73 1.27 7.44
C TYR A 3 -6.84 0.69 6.35
N LEU A 4 -6.81 1.36 5.21
CA LEU A 4 -5.88 1.04 4.13
C LEU A 4 -4.68 1.97 4.24
N CYS A 5 -3.50 1.39 4.34
CA CYS A 5 -2.23 2.12 4.36
C CYS A 5 -1.56 1.93 3.01
N LEU A 6 -1.59 2.97 2.18
CA LEU A 6 -0.95 2.95 0.87
C LEU A 6 0.48 3.45 0.99
N ILE A 7 1.42 2.65 0.50
CA ILE A 7 2.85 2.97 0.55
C ILE A 7 3.25 3.61 -0.78
N TYR A 8 3.75 4.85 -0.72
CA TYR A 8 4.25 5.58 -1.87
C TYR A 8 5.76 5.67 -1.79
N LEU A 9 6.45 5.24 -2.85
CA LEU A 9 7.90 5.25 -2.94
C LEU A 9 8.37 5.79 -4.29
N ASP A 10 9.57 6.36 -4.29
CA ASP A 10 10.29 6.72 -5.51
C ASP A 10 10.97 5.47 -6.06
N GLU A 11 10.54 4.98 -7.22
CA GLU A 11 11.11 3.76 -7.82
C GLU A 11 12.57 3.89 -8.20
N GLN A 12 13.02 5.10 -8.59
CA GLN A 12 14.43 5.31 -8.88
C GLN A 12 15.28 5.08 -7.63
N ALA A 13 14.82 5.53 -6.47
CA ALA A 13 15.49 5.28 -5.20
C ALA A 13 15.50 3.79 -4.84
N LEU A 14 14.41 3.08 -5.11
CA LEU A 14 14.35 1.63 -4.88
C LEU A 14 15.31 0.88 -5.80
N ASP A 15 15.35 1.23 -7.08
CA ASP A 15 16.21 0.58 -8.07
C ASP A 15 17.68 0.80 -7.76
N ALA A 16 18.02 1.94 -7.16
CA ALA A 16 19.39 2.27 -6.74
C ALA A 16 19.79 1.64 -5.40
N MET A 17 18.86 1.03 -4.70
CA MET A 17 19.14 0.45 -3.37
C MET A 17 20.04 -0.78 -3.50
N PRO A 18 21.13 -0.87 -2.69
CA PRO A 18 21.95 -2.07 -2.64
C PRO A 18 21.15 -3.30 -2.23
N ALA A 19 21.58 -4.49 -2.72
CA ALA A 19 20.87 -5.74 -2.49
C ALA A 19 20.73 -6.08 -1.00
N ASP A 20 21.74 -5.79 -0.20
CA ASP A 20 21.70 -6.04 1.25
C ASP A 20 20.71 -5.12 1.96
N GLU A 21 20.57 -3.86 1.54
CA GLU A 21 19.56 -2.95 2.07
C GLU A 21 18.15 -3.41 1.68
N MET A 22 17.97 -3.85 0.44
CA MET A 22 16.68 -4.38 -0.03
C MET A 22 16.29 -5.62 0.76
N ASN A 23 17.24 -6.53 1.02
CA ASN A 23 17.00 -7.71 1.86
C ASN A 23 16.58 -7.31 3.28
N SER A 24 17.25 -6.32 3.85
CA SER A 24 16.92 -5.83 5.19
C SER A 24 15.53 -5.18 5.23
N LEU A 25 15.19 -4.43 4.20
CA LEU A 25 13.87 -3.80 4.08
C LEU A 25 12.77 -4.87 3.97
N ASN A 26 12.96 -5.86 3.11
CA ASN A 26 12.00 -6.94 2.94
C ASN A 26 11.85 -7.77 4.23
N ALA A 27 12.94 -8.07 4.91
CA ALA A 27 12.91 -8.77 6.19
C ALA A 27 12.15 -7.96 7.25
N ALA A 28 12.35 -6.65 7.30
CA ALA A 28 11.65 -5.79 8.22
C ALA A 28 10.14 -5.78 7.97
N HIS A 29 9.72 -5.78 6.70
CA HIS A 29 8.30 -5.90 6.34
C HIS A 29 7.70 -7.23 6.79
N LEU A 30 8.40 -8.34 6.55
CA LEU A 30 7.93 -9.65 6.97
C LEU A 30 7.83 -9.77 8.50
N ASP A 31 8.79 -9.21 9.22
CA ASP A 31 8.77 -9.16 10.68
C ASP A 31 7.60 -8.33 11.19
N LEU A 32 7.33 -7.19 10.57
CA LEU A 32 6.16 -6.37 10.92
C LEU A 32 4.87 -7.14 10.68
N ASN A 33 4.75 -7.84 9.56
CA ASN A 33 3.58 -8.64 9.26
C ASN A 33 3.29 -9.65 10.38
N ASP A 34 4.32 -10.34 10.85
CA ASP A 34 4.19 -11.30 11.96
C ASP A 34 3.77 -10.60 13.26
N ASN A 35 4.37 -9.47 13.57
CA ASN A 35 4.00 -8.66 14.73
C ASN A 35 2.54 -8.21 14.67
N LEU A 36 2.09 -7.75 13.51
CA LEU A 36 0.72 -7.28 13.33
C LEU A 36 -0.29 -8.43 13.41
N ARG A 37 0.09 -9.63 12.94
CA ARG A 37 -0.75 -10.82 13.11
C ARG A 37 -0.91 -11.15 14.58
N SER A 38 0.18 -11.12 15.33
CA SER A 38 0.16 -11.43 16.78
C SER A 38 -0.68 -10.43 17.57
N SER A 39 -0.69 -9.15 17.16
CA SER A 39 -1.45 -8.11 17.85
C SER A 39 -2.89 -7.98 17.36
N GLY A 40 -3.28 -8.73 16.33
CA GLY A 40 -4.63 -8.67 15.77
C GLY A 40 -4.89 -7.51 14.80
N HIS A 41 -3.86 -6.79 14.40
CA HIS A 41 -3.99 -5.65 13.47
C HIS A 41 -3.93 -6.06 12.00
N PHE A 42 -3.28 -7.17 11.67
CA PHE A 42 -3.03 -7.58 10.28
C PHE A 42 -4.28 -8.14 9.61
N ILE A 43 -4.64 -7.60 8.44
CA ILE A 43 -5.65 -8.21 7.57
C ILE A 43 -4.99 -8.70 6.29
N GLU A 44 -4.26 -7.82 5.59
CA GLU A 44 -3.56 -8.16 4.35
C GLU A 44 -2.44 -7.17 4.10
N ALA A 45 -1.40 -7.60 3.40
CA ALA A 45 -0.33 -6.74 2.94
C ALA A 45 0.28 -7.31 1.67
N GLU A 46 0.54 -6.47 0.69
CA GLU A 46 1.18 -6.87 -0.56
C GLU A 46 2.14 -5.79 -1.05
N ALA A 47 3.29 -6.22 -1.55
CA ALA A 47 4.17 -5.38 -2.35
C ALA A 47 3.76 -5.51 -3.81
N LEU A 48 3.91 -4.43 -4.57
CA LEU A 48 3.53 -4.40 -5.99
C LEU A 48 4.77 -4.47 -6.89
N GLN A 49 4.57 -5.01 -8.08
CA GLN A 49 5.57 -5.00 -9.15
C GLN A 49 5.84 -3.55 -9.60
N PRO A 50 6.93 -3.29 -10.33
CA PRO A 50 7.24 -1.94 -10.77
C PRO A 50 6.11 -1.28 -11.56
N VAL A 51 6.05 0.05 -11.48
CA VAL A 51 4.98 0.86 -12.10
C VAL A 51 4.87 0.63 -13.61
N ARG A 52 5.97 0.31 -14.30
CA ARG A 52 5.93 0.00 -15.74
C ARG A 52 5.06 -1.22 -16.08
N THR A 53 4.72 -2.05 -15.09
CA THR A 53 3.84 -3.21 -15.29
C THR A 53 2.36 -2.85 -15.14
N THR A 54 2.06 -1.58 -14.85
CA THR A 54 0.70 -1.12 -14.59
C THR A 54 -0.13 -1.13 -15.87
N THR A 55 -1.39 -1.55 -15.74
CA THR A 55 -2.39 -1.44 -16.78
C THR A 55 -3.58 -0.67 -16.23
N CYS A 56 -4.05 0.33 -16.95
CA CYS A 56 -5.23 1.11 -16.57
C CYS A 56 -6.41 0.73 -17.46
N VAL A 57 -7.58 0.59 -16.84
CA VAL A 57 -8.81 0.21 -17.53
C VAL A 57 -9.88 1.27 -17.26
N ARG A 58 -10.51 1.76 -18.32
CA ARG A 58 -11.65 2.66 -18.25
C ARG A 58 -12.77 2.13 -19.12
N VAL A 59 -13.99 2.39 -18.70
CA VAL A 59 -15.17 2.09 -19.52
C VAL A 59 -15.86 3.41 -19.80
N ARG A 60 -15.98 3.76 -21.10
CA ARG A 60 -16.61 4.99 -21.56
C ARG A 60 -17.56 4.65 -22.71
N ASN A 61 -18.80 5.10 -22.61
CA ASN A 61 -19.84 4.85 -23.64
C ASN A 61 -19.96 3.34 -23.96
N GLY A 62 -19.89 2.49 -22.93
CA GLY A 62 -19.98 1.05 -23.07
C GLY A 62 -18.73 0.39 -23.65
N LYS A 63 -17.66 1.13 -23.89
CA LYS A 63 -16.39 0.59 -24.43
C LYS A 63 -15.34 0.51 -23.36
N THR A 64 -14.62 -0.60 -23.36
CA THR A 64 -13.44 -0.82 -22.49
C THR A 64 -12.22 -0.20 -23.15
N LEU A 65 -11.56 0.70 -22.42
CA LEU A 65 -10.32 1.35 -22.85
C LEU A 65 -9.21 0.85 -21.95
N VAL A 66 -8.15 0.32 -22.54
CA VAL A 66 -6.98 -0.23 -21.83
C VAL A 66 -5.76 0.57 -22.22
N THR A 67 -5.01 1.05 -21.23
CA THR A 67 -3.75 1.78 -21.45
C THR A 67 -2.67 1.20 -20.57
N ASP A 68 -1.43 1.19 -21.07
CA ASP A 68 -0.26 0.77 -20.33
C ASP A 68 0.29 1.96 -19.52
N GLY A 69 0.85 1.64 -18.35
CA GLY A 69 1.47 2.63 -17.50
C GLY A 69 0.52 3.19 -16.43
N PRO A 70 1.06 3.99 -15.50
CA PRO A 70 0.29 4.50 -14.37
C PRO A 70 -0.74 5.55 -14.81
N PHE A 71 -1.83 5.64 -14.05
CA PHE A 71 -2.88 6.65 -14.27
C PHE A 71 -2.34 8.07 -14.15
N ALA A 72 -1.45 8.31 -13.19
CA ALA A 72 -0.84 9.60 -12.96
C ALA A 72 0.68 9.44 -12.82
N GLU A 73 1.43 10.41 -13.35
CA GLU A 73 2.87 10.45 -13.17
C GLU A 73 3.20 11.32 -11.97
N SER A 74 3.98 10.78 -11.05
CA SER A 74 4.48 11.50 -9.89
C SER A 74 5.81 10.87 -9.47
N LYS A 75 6.56 11.60 -8.63
CA LYS A 75 7.85 11.11 -8.14
C LYS A 75 7.69 9.88 -7.26
N GLU A 76 6.70 9.91 -6.35
CA GLU A 76 6.36 8.77 -5.51
C GLU A 76 5.09 8.12 -6.04
N LEU A 77 5.12 6.81 -6.18
CA LEU A 77 4.03 6.00 -6.72
C LEU A 77 3.72 4.86 -5.77
N VAL A 78 2.49 4.34 -5.84
CA VAL A 78 2.07 3.25 -4.96
C VAL A 78 2.93 2.02 -5.22
N ALA A 79 3.63 1.57 -4.19
CA ALA A 79 4.52 0.42 -4.23
C ALA A 79 4.00 -0.77 -3.44
N GLY A 80 2.95 -0.58 -2.65
CA GLY A 80 2.36 -1.64 -1.85
C GLY A 80 1.30 -1.11 -0.91
N PHE A 81 0.74 -2.00 -0.12
CA PHE A 81 -0.27 -1.59 0.86
C PHE A 81 -0.28 -2.54 2.07
N TYR A 82 -0.83 -2.01 3.17
CA TYR A 82 -1.29 -2.78 4.33
C TYR A 82 -2.76 -2.48 4.54
N LEU A 83 -3.55 -3.52 4.72
CA LEU A 83 -4.91 -3.40 5.22
C LEU A 83 -4.91 -3.87 6.67
N ILE A 84 -5.31 -2.99 7.58
CA ILE A 84 -5.23 -3.24 9.02
C ILE A 84 -6.57 -3.03 9.70
N ASP A 85 -6.73 -3.69 10.84
CA ASP A 85 -7.80 -3.40 11.78
C ASP A 85 -7.21 -2.60 12.94
N ALA A 86 -7.80 -1.46 13.23
CA ALA A 86 -7.36 -0.60 14.32
C ALA A 86 -8.58 -0.02 15.04
N ARG A 87 -8.38 0.29 16.31
CA ARG A 87 -9.43 0.82 17.18
C ARG A 87 -9.92 2.19 16.72
N ASP A 88 -8.98 3.03 16.27
CA ASP A 88 -9.22 4.40 15.85
C ASP A 88 -8.08 4.89 14.95
N LEU A 89 -8.19 6.11 14.45
CA LEU A 89 -7.17 6.70 13.59
C LEU A 89 -5.81 6.82 14.29
N ASN A 90 -5.77 7.15 15.56
CA ASN A 90 -4.52 7.27 16.31
C ASN A 90 -3.77 5.94 16.33
N GLU A 91 -4.46 4.84 16.57
CA GLU A 91 -3.86 3.51 16.53
C GLU A 91 -3.41 3.14 15.12
N ALA A 92 -4.21 3.50 14.10
CA ALA A 92 -3.83 3.27 12.71
C ALA A 92 -2.56 4.04 12.33
N ILE A 93 -2.41 5.28 12.78
CA ILE A 93 -1.20 6.09 12.58
C ILE A 93 -0.01 5.43 13.27
N GLU A 94 -0.18 4.94 14.49
CA GLU A 94 0.89 4.23 15.20
C GLU A 94 1.37 3.02 14.42
N VAL A 95 0.43 2.19 13.94
CA VAL A 95 0.77 1.02 13.11
C VAL A 95 1.47 1.46 11.84
N ALA A 96 0.92 2.44 11.13
CA ALA A 96 1.49 2.94 9.88
C ALA A 96 2.91 3.48 10.07
N SER A 97 3.20 4.11 11.21
CA SER A 97 4.54 4.64 11.51
C SER A 97 5.58 3.54 11.66
N ARG A 98 5.16 2.30 11.92
CA ARG A 98 6.05 1.13 12.02
C ARG A 98 6.30 0.45 10.68
N ILE A 99 5.58 0.83 9.62
CA ILE A 99 5.84 0.30 8.28
C ILE A 99 7.24 0.73 7.86
N PRO A 100 8.15 -0.22 7.56
CA PRO A 100 9.56 0.13 7.29
C PRO A 100 9.73 1.13 6.15
N SER A 101 8.90 1.06 5.12
CA SER A 101 8.96 1.97 3.98
C SER A 101 8.51 3.41 4.30
N ALA A 102 7.89 3.65 5.46
CA ALA A 102 7.49 5.01 5.85
C ALA A 102 8.69 5.96 5.99
N ARG A 103 9.88 5.43 6.25
CA ARG A 103 11.12 6.21 6.34
C ARG A 103 11.67 6.61 4.97
N LEU A 104 11.25 5.91 3.92
CA LEU A 104 11.78 6.09 2.57
C LEU A 104 10.84 6.90 1.68
N GLY A 105 9.56 6.92 2.02
CA GLY A 105 8.54 7.60 1.26
C GLY A 105 7.40 8.06 2.14
N THR A 106 6.19 7.82 1.70
CA THR A 106 4.98 8.28 2.39
C THR A 106 4.00 7.11 2.55
N VAL A 107 3.38 7.02 3.71
CA VAL A 107 2.27 6.10 3.93
C VAL A 107 0.99 6.92 4.10
N GLU A 108 0.03 6.70 3.20
CA GLU A 108 -1.27 7.34 3.26
C GLU A 108 -2.25 6.42 3.98
N VAL A 109 -2.88 6.91 5.04
CA VAL A 109 -3.80 6.14 5.87
C VAL A 109 -5.22 6.57 5.58
N ARG A 110 -6.07 5.65 5.13
CA ARG A 110 -7.46 5.96 4.80
C ARG A 110 -8.41 4.96 5.46
N PRO A 111 -9.41 5.43 6.21
CA PRO A 111 -10.44 4.53 6.71
C PRO A 111 -11.26 3.98 5.56
N THR A 112 -11.61 2.71 5.64
CA THR A 112 -12.53 2.09 4.70
C THR A 112 -13.97 2.45 5.05
N ARG A 113 -14.85 2.38 4.08
CA ARG A 113 -16.28 2.51 4.33
C ARG A 113 -17.02 1.25 3.91
N GLN A 114 -18.02 0.90 4.67
CA GLN A 114 -18.87 -0.21 4.33
C GLN A 114 -19.85 0.23 3.23
N LEU A 115 -19.97 -0.58 2.18
CA LEU A 115 -20.96 -0.34 1.16
C LEU A 115 -22.32 -0.86 1.64
N VAL A 116 -23.31 -0.01 1.65
CA VAL A 116 -24.66 -0.34 2.09
C VAL A 116 -25.63 0.01 0.98
N VAL A 117 -26.51 -0.95 0.67
CA VAL A 117 -27.63 -0.72 -0.25
C VAL A 117 -28.91 -0.86 0.56
N GLU A 118 -29.76 0.18 0.50
CA GLU A 118 -31.03 0.17 1.21
C GLU A 118 -31.89 -0.99 0.71
N GLY A 119 -32.42 -1.80 1.61
CA GLY A 119 -33.24 -2.95 1.28
C GLY A 119 -32.51 -4.27 1.08
N ARG A 120 -31.17 -4.27 1.26
CA ARG A 120 -30.36 -5.51 1.21
C ARG A 120 -29.99 -6.00 2.58
#